data_832a21b4bb19dd254bed2f5e4bcbff6b
#
_entry.id   832a21b4bb19dd254bed2f5e4bcbff6b
#
_cell.length_a   1.000
_cell.length_b   1.000
_cell.length_c   1.000
_cell.angle_alpha   90.00
_cell.angle_beta   90.00
_cell.angle_gamma   90.00
#
_symmetry.space_group_name_H-M   'P 1'
#
loop_
_entity.id
_entity.type
_entity.pdbx_description
1 polymer ?
#
loop_
_entity_poly.entity_id
_entity_poly.type
_entity_poly.pdbx_seq_one_letter_code
_entity_poly.pdbx_strand_id
1 'polypeptide(L)'
;SPMQLRKIILTWMTLATTFSAGAQVKFDDYFLPKTMRFDYYHAGSATSEYYFADEVIEEPYWAGNKNYLVDERNMGNHLFKVIDKATGTLIYSRGFSSLFNEWQTTPEAKTISKAMPEGVVFPYPKNDVVVEIYTRENRTGKLHRKFVHEIDVDSYFIRKAKQTLGTVDI
;
A
#
# COMPACT_ATOMS: atom_id res chain seq x y z
N SER A 1 -4.40 19.07 73.69
CA SER A 1 -4.45 19.49 72.30
C SER A 1 -4.58 18.25 71.38
N PRO A 2 -5.69 18.03 70.71
CA PRO A 2 -5.84 16.87 69.84
C PRO A 2 -5.21 17.14 68.48
N MET A 3 -4.30 16.31 68.12
CA MET A 3 -3.62 16.27 66.83
C MET A 3 -4.59 15.77 65.73
N GLN A 4 -4.96 16.66 64.82
CA GLN A 4 -5.81 16.36 63.67
C GLN A 4 -5.04 15.47 62.67
N LEU A 5 -5.48 14.22 62.59
CA LEU A 5 -4.95 13.26 61.57
C LEU A 5 -5.61 13.56 60.23
N ARG A 6 -4.89 14.26 59.35
CA ARG A 6 -5.32 14.47 57.97
C ARG A 6 -5.18 13.16 57.17
N LYS A 7 -6.30 12.53 56.88
CA LYS A 7 -6.39 11.41 55.91
C LYS A 7 -6.11 11.93 54.52
N ILE A 8 -4.97 11.64 53.99
CA ILE A 8 -4.67 11.84 52.55
C ILE A 8 -5.32 10.68 51.82
N ILE A 9 -6.43 10.94 51.15
CA ILE A 9 -7.04 10.00 50.20
C ILE A 9 -6.26 10.10 48.91
N LEU A 10 -5.40 9.10 48.67
CA LEU A 10 -4.68 8.95 47.40
C LEU A 10 -5.65 8.33 46.40
N THR A 11 -6.29 9.18 45.60
CA THR A 11 -7.16 8.72 44.49
C THR A 11 -6.24 8.19 43.40
N TRP A 12 -6.16 6.89 43.27
CA TRP A 12 -5.54 6.23 42.12
C TRP A 12 -6.42 6.43 40.90
N MET A 13 -6.04 7.38 40.06
CA MET A 13 -6.66 7.57 38.76
C MET A 13 -6.09 6.50 37.83
N THR A 14 -6.78 5.36 37.72
CA THR A 14 -6.50 4.35 36.70
C THR A 14 -6.77 4.94 35.34
N LEU A 15 -5.71 5.34 34.65
CA LEU A 15 -5.76 5.72 33.25
C LEU A 15 -6.06 4.43 32.44
N ALA A 16 -7.35 4.22 32.15
CA ALA A 16 -7.78 3.17 31.25
C ALA A 16 -7.28 3.55 29.83
N THR A 17 -6.14 3.03 29.44
CA THR A 17 -5.73 3.03 28.04
C THR A 17 -6.71 2.15 27.28
N THR A 18 -7.71 2.75 26.66
CA THR A 18 -8.53 2.07 25.68
C THR A 18 -7.63 1.74 24.50
N PHE A 19 -7.16 0.49 24.42
CA PHE A 19 -6.67 -0.06 23.17
C PHE A 19 -7.83 -0.03 22.20
N SER A 20 -7.88 0.99 21.35
CA SER A 20 -8.72 0.98 20.17
C SER A 20 -8.13 -0.10 19.27
N ALA A 21 -8.69 -1.30 19.33
CA ALA A 21 -8.48 -2.28 18.27
C ALA A 21 -8.92 -1.58 16.99
N GLY A 22 -7.98 -1.28 16.09
CA GLY A 22 -8.27 -0.58 14.85
C GLY A 22 -9.41 -1.30 14.15
N ALA A 23 -10.51 -0.57 13.88
CA ALA A 23 -11.66 -1.14 13.22
C ALA A 23 -11.18 -1.73 11.88
N GLN A 24 -11.53 -2.99 11.62
CA GLN A 24 -11.22 -3.66 10.37
C GLN A 24 -11.78 -2.85 9.20
N VAL A 25 -10.94 -2.57 8.19
CA VAL A 25 -11.35 -1.86 6.98
C VAL A 25 -12.40 -2.69 6.24
N LYS A 26 -13.56 -2.09 6.00
CA LYS A 26 -14.65 -2.71 5.24
C LYS A 26 -14.55 -2.33 3.77
N PHE A 27 -14.67 -3.32 2.89
CA PHE A 27 -14.58 -3.12 1.45
C PHE A 27 -15.54 -2.04 0.93
N ASP A 28 -16.82 -2.14 1.30
CA ASP A 28 -17.86 -1.26 0.78
C ASP A 28 -17.74 0.20 1.27
N ASP A 29 -16.97 0.45 2.32
CA ASP A 29 -16.73 1.81 2.80
C ASP A 29 -15.76 2.58 1.89
N TYR A 30 -14.80 1.88 1.26
CA TYR A 30 -13.70 2.52 0.53
C TYR A 30 -13.59 2.12 -0.94
N PHE A 31 -14.20 1.01 -1.38
CA PHE A 31 -13.97 0.43 -2.68
C PHE A 31 -15.23 0.17 -3.49
N LEU A 32 -15.05 0.20 -4.81
CA LEU A 32 -16.00 -0.30 -5.80
C LEU A 32 -15.58 -1.72 -6.25
N PRO A 33 -16.52 -2.56 -6.75
CA PRO A 33 -16.21 -3.92 -7.19
C PRO A 33 -15.51 -3.97 -8.57
N LYS A 34 -14.50 -3.16 -8.72
CA LYS A 34 -13.63 -3.04 -9.89
C LYS A 34 -12.18 -3.11 -9.44
N THR A 35 -11.24 -3.20 -10.37
CA THR A 35 -9.80 -3.19 -10.10
C THR A 35 -9.19 -1.89 -10.58
N MET A 36 -8.32 -1.32 -9.76
CA MET A 36 -7.37 -0.30 -10.18
C MET A 36 -6.00 -0.96 -10.35
N ARG A 37 -5.39 -0.78 -11.52
CA ARG A 37 -4.00 -1.15 -11.78
C ARG A 37 -3.18 0.13 -11.92
N PHE A 38 -2.14 0.24 -11.11
CA PHE A 38 -1.18 1.32 -11.18
C PHE A 38 0.13 0.78 -11.73
N ASP A 39 0.48 1.23 -12.93
CA ASP A 39 1.70 0.86 -13.64
C ASP A 39 2.76 1.95 -13.47
N TYR A 40 3.99 1.54 -13.27
CA TYR A 40 5.13 2.42 -13.13
C TYR A 40 6.39 1.77 -13.72
N TYR A 41 7.41 2.58 -13.96
CA TYR A 41 8.74 2.10 -14.29
C TYR A 41 9.61 2.12 -13.04
N HIS A 42 10.31 1.03 -12.82
CA HIS A 42 11.32 0.86 -11.79
C HIS A 42 12.67 0.82 -12.49
N ALA A 43 13.52 1.81 -12.25
CA ALA A 43 14.69 2.07 -13.08
C ALA A 43 15.92 2.33 -12.23
N GLY A 44 17.11 2.19 -12.84
CA GLY A 44 18.37 2.50 -12.22
C GLY A 44 19.48 1.51 -12.58
N SER A 45 20.41 1.36 -11.67
CA SER A 45 21.59 0.50 -11.78
C SER A 45 21.82 -0.27 -10.47
N ALA A 46 22.97 -0.91 -10.32
CA ALA A 46 23.35 -1.56 -9.05
C ALA A 46 23.35 -0.60 -7.84
N THR A 47 23.56 0.70 -8.08
CA THR A 47 23.72 1.73 -7.03
C THR A 47 22.69 2.85 -7.07
N SER A 48 21.79 2.84 -8.05
CA SER A 48 20.73 3.85 -8.20
C SER A 48 19.38 3.20 -8.39
N GLU A 49 18.33 3.85 -7.90
CA GLU A 49 16.96 3.35 -7.97
C GLU A 49 15.99 4.52 -8.11
N TYR A 50 15.12 4.45 -9.12
CA TYR A 50 14.13 5.46 -9.45
C TYR A 50 12.79 4.80 -9.76
N TYR A 51 11.71 5.51 -9.46
CA TYR A 51 10.34 5.14 -9.81
C TYR A 51 9.71 6.24 -10.64
N PHE A 52 9.06 5.87 -11.72
CA PHE A 52 8.34 6.80 -12.60
C PHE A 52 6.93 6.27 -12.81
N ALA A 53 5.92 7.06 -12.42
CA ALA A 53 4.54 6.73 -12.72
C ALA A 53 4.34 6.64 -14.23
N ASP A 54 3.64 5.59 -14.68
CA ASP A 54 3.26 5.41 -16.07
C ASP A 54 1.77 5.69 -16.24
N GLU A 55 0.91 4.72 -15.95
CA GLU A 55 -0.53 4.90 -16.12
C GLU A 55 -1.34 4.22 -15.02
N VAL A 56 -2.58 4.69 -14.86
CA VAL A 56 -3.59 4.07 -14.03
C VAL A 56 -4.68 3.49 -14.94
N ILE A 57 -5.08 2.25 -14.69
CA ILE A 57 -6.02 1.51 -15.50
C ILE A 57 -7.17 1.02 -14.64
N GLU A 58 -8.40 1.28 -15.08
CA GLU A 58 -9.62 0.70 -14.53
C GLU A 58 -9.92 -0.62 -15.23
N GLU A 59 -10.00 -1.71 -14.47
CA GLU A 59 -10.42 -3.03 -14.93
C GLU A 59 -11.80 -3.37 -14.37
N PRO A 60 -12.63 -4.14 -15.10
CA PRO A 60 -14.09 -4.18 -14.84
C PRO A 60 -14.47 -4.92 -13.55
N TYR A 61 -13.62 -5.80 -12.99
CA TYR A 61 -13.97 -6.65 -11.86
C TYR A 61 -12.87 -6.67 -10.80
N TRP A 62 -13.27 -6.87 -9.54
CA TRP A 62 -12.38 -7.24 -8.46
C TRP A 62 -12.61 -8.69 -8.07
N ALA A 63 -11.63 -9.55 -8.33
CA ALA A 63 -11.68 -10.98 -8.00
C ALA A 63 -10.99 -11.34 -6.68
N GLY A 64 -10.38 -10.37 -6.01
CA GLY A 64 -9.65 -10.60 -4.77
C GLY A 64 -10.55 -10.71 -3.53
N ASN A 65 -9.92 -11.02 -2.40
CA ASN A 65 -10.61 -11.15 -1.12
C ASN A 65 -11.06 -9.76 -0.62
N LYS A 66 -12.35 -9.62 -0.32
CA LYS A 66 -12.94 -8.39 0.23
C LYS A 66 -12.83 -8.28 1.76
N ASN A 67 -12.50 -9.38 2.44
CA ASN A 67 -12.42 -9.45 3.90
C ASN A 67 -10.98 -9.33 4.43
N TYR A 68 -9.99 -9.38 3.56
CA TYR A 68 -8.57 -9.26 3.89
C TYR A 68 -7.93 -8.19 2.99
N LEU A 69 -8.06 -6.95 3.39
CA LEU A 69 -7.62 -5.80 2.60
C LEU A 69 -6.24 -5.30 3.02
N VAL A 70 -5.95 -5.30 4.31
CA VAL A 70 -4.66 -4.87 4.86
C VAL A 70 -3.86 -6.10 5.27
N ASP A 71 -2.63 -6.23 4.76
CA ASP A 71 -1.73 -7.31 5.14
C ASP A 71 -1.03 -6.97 6.46
N GLU A 72 -1.51 -7.57 7.53
CA GLU A 72 -0.96 -7.40 8.87
C GLU A 72 0.34 -8.19 9.10
N ARG A 73 0.59 -9.24 8.30
CA ARG A 73 1.80 -10.07 8.44
C ARG A 73 3.04 -9.34 8.01
N ASN A 74 2.88 -8.40 7.08
CA ASN A 74 3.95 -7.54 6.60
C ASN A 74 5.22 -8.31 6.20
N MET A 75 5.01 -9.48 5.59
CA MET A 75 6.07 -10.38 5.14
C MET A 75 6.45 -10.07 3.69
N GLY A 76 7.71 -10.34 3.36
CA GLY A 76 8.25 -10.12 2.02
C GLY A 76 9.21 -8.93 1.96
N ASN A 77 9.91 -8.81 0.83
CA ASN A 77 10.95 -7.80 0.63
C ASN A 77 10.39 -6.46 0.16
N HIS A 78 9.21 -6.49 -0.43
CA HIS A 78 8.52 -5.29 -0.95
C HIS A 78 7.08 -5.27 -0.46
N LEU A 79 6.59 -4.07 -0.25
CA LEU A 79 5.23 -3.81 0.21
C LEU A 79 4.70 -2.57 -0.49
N PHE A 80 3.46 -2.61 -0.96
CA PHE A 80 2.75 -1.39 -1.29
C PHE A 80 1.58 -1.16 -0.35
N LYS A 81 1.27 0.09 -0.14
CA LYS A 81 0.14 0.58 0.66
C LYS A 81 -0.72 1.50 -0.17
N VAL A 82 -2.03 1.38 0.01
CA VAL A 82 -3.02 2.31 -0.52
C VAL A 82 -3.67 3.01 0.65
N ILE A 83 -3.57 4.32 0.68
CA ILE A 83 -4.01 5.17 1.79
C ILE A 83 -5.10 6.10 1.28
N ASP A 84 -6.25 6.14 1.96
CA ASP A 84 -7.30 7.11 1.68
C ASP A 84 -6.76 8.53 1.96
N LYS A 85 -6.75 9.36 0.92
CA LYS A 85 -6.09 10.67 1.00
C LYS A 85 -6.77 11.61 2.02
N ALA A 86 -8.09 11.58 2.08
CA ALA A 86 -8.85 12.47 2.94
C ALA A 86 -8.69 12.15 4.43
N THR A 87 -8.63 10.87 4.78
CA THR A 87 -8.61 10.39 6.18
C THR A 87 -7.23 9.94 6.66
N GLY A 88 -6.30 9.66 5.75
CA GLY A 88 -5.02 9.03 6.07
C GLY A 88 -5.12 7.57 6.46
N THR A 89 -6.28 6.94 6.28
CA THR A 89 -6.52 5.54 6.65
C THR A 89 -5.85 4.61 5.64
N LEU A 90 -5.08 3.65 6.13
CA LEU A 90 -4.57 2.54 5.33
C LEU A 90 -5.73 1.62 4.96
N ILE A 91 -6.06 1.53 3.66
CA ILE A 91 -7.22 0.79 3.18
C ILE A 91 -6.87 -0.49 2.43
N TYR A 92 -5.64 -0.60 1.92
CA TYR A 92 -5.15 -1.81 1.25
C TYR A 92 -3.64 -1.91 1.35
N SER A 93 -3.13 -3.13 1.54
CA SER A 93 -1.69 -3.39 1.46
C SER A 93 -1.41 -4.83 1.04
N ARG A 94 -0.33 -5.05 0.29
CA ARG A 94 0.18 -6.37 -0.09
C ARG A 94 1.69 -6.36 -0.22
N GLY A 95 2.30 -7.49 0.13
CA GLY A 95 3.66 -7.79 -0.26
C GLY A 95 3.75 -8.15 -1.74
N PHE A 96 4.87 -7.86 -2.36
CA PHE A 96 5.14 -8.21 -3.77
C PHE A 96 6.62 -8.43 -4.02
N SER A 97 6.96 -8.99 -5.19
CA SER A 97 8.33 -9.17 -5.64
C SER A 97 8.68 -8.16 -6.74
N SER A 98 9.92 -7.68 -6.74
CA SER A 98 10.42 -6.74 -7.74
C SER A 98 11.52 -7.40 -8.57
N LEU A 99 11.28 -7.57 -9.87
CA LEU A 99 12.27 -8.06 -10.81
C LEU A 99 13.45 -7.10 -10.94
N PHE A 100 13.18 -5.79 -10.86
CA PHE A 100 14.24 -4.79 -10.89
C PHE A 100 15.22 -4.97 -9.73
N ASN A 101 14.73 -5.18 -8.51
CA ASN A 101 15.61 -5.37 -7.36
C ASN A 101 16.39 -6.70 -7.42
N GLU A 102 15.84 -7.74 -8.02
CA GLU A 102 16.57 -8.96 -8.31
C GLU A 102 17.70 -8.70 -9.34
N TRP A 103 17.39 -7.99 -10.40
CA TRP A 103 18.38 -7.62 -11.43
C TRP A 103 19.49 -6.73 -10.86
N GLN A 104 19.23 -5.84 -9.93
CA GLN A 104 20.25 -4.97 -9.30
C GLN A 104 21.41 -5.76 -8.67
N THR A 105 21.18 -6.99 -8.28
CA THR A 105 22.21 -7.87 -7.69
C THR A 105 23.11 -8.52 -8.74
N THR A 106 22.80 -8.40 -10.01
CA THR A 106 23.55 -9.01 -11.10
C THR A 106 24.81 -8.21 -11.48
N PRO A 107 25.83 -8.86 -12.09
CA PRO A 107 26.99 -8.15 -12.63
C PRO A 107 26.64 -7.11 -13.70
N GLU A 108 25.61 -7.38 -14.50
CA GLU A 108 25.14 -6.46 -15.56
C GLU A 108 24.74 -5.09 -14.98
N ALA A 109 24.07 -5.07 -13.85
CA ALA A 109 23.60 -3.85 -13.18
C ALA A 109 24.73 -2.91 -12.76
N LYS A 110 25.97 -3.41 -12.65
CA LYS A 110 27.16 -2.60 -12.34
C LYS A 110 27.64 -1.77 -13.54
N THR A 111 27.26 -2.16 -14.73
CA THR A 111 27.79 -1.58 -15.98
C THR A 111 26.74 -0.82 -16.78
N ILE A 112 25.46 -1.15 -16.65
CA ILE A 112 24.37 -0.50 -17.36
C ILE A 112 23.22 -0.11 -16.43
N SER A 113 22.38 0.79 -16.90
CA SER A 113 21.09 1.13 -16.27
C SER A 113 19.94 0.53 -17.07
N LYS A 114 18.89 0.11 -16.38
CA LYS A 114 17.65 -0.40 -16.99
C LYS A 114 16.42 0.26 -16.39
N ALA A 115 15.34 0.27 -17.16
CA ALA A 115 13.99 0.57 -16.69
C ALA A 115 13.13 -0.66 -16.95
N MET A 116 12.44 -1.13 -15.94
CA MET A 116 11.53 -2.27 -16.01
C MET A 116 10.11 -1.83 -15.69
N PRO A 117 9.11 -2.24 -16.50
CA PRO A 117 7.72 -2.02 -16.16
C PRO A 117 7.34 -2.93 -14.99
N GLU A 118 6.71 -2.34 -14.00
CA GLU A 118 6.11 -3.01 -12.85
C GLU A 118 4.71 -2.44 -12.61
N GLY A 119 3.91 -3.11 -11.81
CA GLY A 119 2.58 -2.63 -11.47
C GLY A 119 2.05 -3.28 -10.21
N VAL A 120 1.10 -2.61 -9.60
CA VAL A 120 0.35 -3.11 -8.45
C VAL A 120 -1.14 -3.02 -8.76
N VAL A 121 -1.91 -3.96 -8.22
CA VAL A 121 -3.37 -4.01 -8.37
C VAL A 121 -4.04 -3.98 -7.01
N PHE A 122 -5.14 -3.27 -6.92
CA PHE A 122 -5.96 -3.16 -5.73
C PHE A 122 -7.41 -2.86 -6.12
N PRO A 123 -8.37 -3.02 -5.19
CA PRO A 123 -9.75 -2.65 -5.48
C PRO A 123 -9.86 -1.18 -5.86
N TYR A 124 -10.77 -0.84 -6.75
CA TYR A 124 -10.94 0.54 -7.21
C TYR A 124 -11.45 1.43 -6.08
N PRO A 125 -10.69 2.46 -5.64
CA PRO A 125 -11.10 3.31 -4.55
C PRO A 125 -12.29 4.20 -4.93
N LYS A 126 -13.16 4.49 -3.97
CA LYS A 126 -14.25 5.47 -4.13
C LYS A 126 -13.74 6.91 -4.14
N ASN A 127 -12.66 7.18 -3.42
CA ASN A 127 -12.07 8.51 -3.24
C ASN A 127 -10.59 8.48 -3.56
N ASP A 128 -9.99 9.65 -3.70
CA ASP A 128 -8.57 9.80 -3.97
C ASP A 128 -7.70 9.07 -2.96
N VAL A 129 -6.64 8.48 -3.45
CA VAL A 129 -5.70 7.69 -2.66
C VAL A 129 -4.27 8.12 -2.89
N VAL A 130 -3.42 7.73 -1.94
CA VAL A 130 -1.97 7.78 -2.05
C VAL A 130 -1.45 6.35 -2.08
N VAL A 131 -0.68 6.01 -3.12
CA VAL A 131 0.03 4.73 -3.21
C VAL A 131 1.45 4.93 -2.75
N GLU A 132 1.88 4.11 -1.81
CA GLU A 132 3.26 4.10 -1.31
C GLU A 132 3.90 2.74 -1.57
N ILE A 133 5.16 2.75 -2.02
CA ILE A 133 5.96 1.54 -2.23
C ILE A 133 7.13 1.54 -1.27
N TYR A 134 7.33 0.40 -0.62
CA TYR A 134 8.37 0.17 0.39
C TYR A 134 9.26 -1.00 0.00
N THR A 135 10.53 -0.90 0.37
CA THR A 135 11.48 -2.00 0.32
C THR A 135 11.96 -2.31 1.74
N ARG A 136 12.07 -3.59 2.05
CA ARG A 136 12.62 -4.06 3.33
C ARG A 136 14.12 -4.19 3.25
N GLU A 137 14.82 -3.59 4.19
CA GLU A 137 16.25 -3.80 4.35
C GLU A 137 16.52 -5.21 4.89
N ASN A 138 17.33 -6.00 4.16
CA ASN A 138 17.59 -7.41 4.52
C ASN A 138 18.22 -7.59 5.90
N ARG A 139 19.11 -6.67 6.29
CA ARG A 139 19.87 -6.80 7.54
C ARG A 139 19.04 -6.44 8.78
N THR A 140 18.22 -5.42 8.70
CA THR A 140 17.49 -4.87 9.85
C THR A 140 16.00 -5.21 9.84
N GLY A 141 15.45 -5.64 8.70
CA GLY A 141 14.03 -5.83 8.47
C GLY A 141 13.23 -4.51 8.38
N LYS A 142 13.90 -3.37 8.43
CA LYS A 142 13.27 -2.05 8.37
C LYS A 142 12.70 -1.77 6.99
N LEU A 143 11.48 -1.24 6.95
CA LEU A 143 10.83 -0.79 5.72
C LEU A 143 11.25 0.65 5.39
N HIS A 144 11.68 0.86 4.15
CA HIS A 144 12.02 2.17 3.60
C HIS A 144 11.02 2.52 2.51
N ARG A 145 10.37 3.67 2.66
CA ARG A 145 9.49 4.20 1.63
C ARG A 145 10.32 4.70 0.45
N LYS A 146 10.08 4.12 -0.72
CA LYS A 146 10.82 4.40 -1.96
C LYS A 146 10.06 5.26 -2.94
N PHE A 147 8.73 5.17 -2.95
CA PHE A 147 7.89 5.86 -3.90
C PHE A 147 6.56 6.26 -3.27
N VAL A 148 6.07 7.43 -3.65
CA VAL A 148 4.75 7.96 -3.27
C VAL A 148 4.09 8.55 -4.50
N HIS A 149 2.86 8.14 -4.78
CA HIS A 149 2.08 8.66 -5.89
C HIS A 149 0.63 8.88 -5.48
N GLU A 150 0.13 10.09 -5.73
CA GLU A 150 -1.29 10.42 -5.51
C GLU A 150 -2.10 10.04 -6.75
N ILE A 151 -3.28 9.47 -6.54
CA ILE A 151 -4.21 9.12 -7.61
C ILE A 151 -5.53 9.85 -7.37
N ASP A 152 -5.90 10.69 -8.32
CA ASP A 152 -7.23 11.27 -8.47
C ASP A 152 -8.11 10.26 -9.19
N VAL A 153 -9.10 9.69 -8.49
CA VAL A 153 -9.98 8.63 -9.03
C VAL A 153 -10.91 9.11 -10.14
N ASP A 154 -11.11 10.42 -10.25
CA ASP A 154 -11.93 11.05 -11.28
C ASP A 154 -11.08 11.60 -12.44
N SER A 155 -9.79 11.31 -12.46
CA SER A 155 -8.88 11.79 -13.48
C SER A 155 -9.29 11.30 -14.88
N TYR A 156 -9.31 12.23 -15.84
CA TYR A 156 -9.52 11.94 -17.24
C TYR A 156 -8.47 10.97 -17.83
N PHE A 157 -7.27 10.92 -17.24
CA PHE A 157 -6.17 10.08 -17.73
C PHE A 157 -6.28 8.61 -17.31
N ILE A 158 -7.23 8.25 -16.45
CA ILE A 158 -7.46 6.84 -16.11
C ILE A 158 -8.03 6.11 -17.31
N ARG A 159 -7.27 5.16 -17.84
CA ARG A 159 -7.66 4.35 -18.99
C ARG A 159 -8.55 3.19 -18.56
N LYS A 160 -9.69 3.03 -19.22
CA LYS A 160 -10.56 1.86 -19.04
C LYS A 160 -10.08 0.71 -19.92
N ALA A 161 -9.81 -0.45 -19.31
CA ALA A 161 -9.49 -1.65 -20.06
C ALA A 161 -10.72 -2.10 -20.84
N LYS A 162 -10.52 -2.39 -22.15
CA LYS A 162 -11.57 -2.98 -22.97
C LYS A 162 -11.84 -4.41 -22.48
N GLN A 163 -13.10 -4.74 -22.24
CA GLN A 163 -13.50 -6.14 -22.10
C GLN A 163 -13.23 -6.83 -23.44
N THR A 164 -12.22 -7.69 -23.45
CA THR A 164 -12.12 -8.69 -24.50
C THR A 164 -13.11 -9.79 -24.13
N LEU A 165 -14.32 -9.70 -24.65
CA LEU A 165 -15.21 -10.85 -24.65
C LEU A 165 -14.52 -11.89 -25.53
N GLY A 166 -13.89 -12.87 -24.89
CA GLY A 166 -13.40 -14.03 -25.61
C GLY A 166 -14.61 -14.72 -26.25
N THR A 167 -14.77 -14.58 -27.54
CA THR A 167 -15.59 -15.50 -28.33
C THR A 167 -14.92 -16.86 -28.19
N VAL A 168 -15.48 -17.70 -27.35
CA VAL A 168 -15.19 -19.14 -27.41
C VAL A 168 -15.90 -19.64 -28.63
N ASP A 169 -15.17 -19.76 -29.74
CA ASP A 169 -15.65 -20.52 -30.91
C ASP A 169 -15.73 -21.98 -30.47
N ILE A 170 -16.97 -22.48 -30.39
CA ILE A 170 -17.30 -23.88 -30.11
C ILE A 170 -17.20 -24.62 -31.46
#